data_3e8b5246508ea114b7ec73e0bdfa31e8
#
_entry.id   3e8b5246508ea114b7ec73e0bdfa31e8
#
_cell.length_a   1.000
_cell.length_b   1.000
_cell.length_c   1.000
_cell.angle_alpha   90.00
_cell.angle_beta   90.00
_cell.angle_gamma   90.00
#
_symmetry.space_group_name_H-M   'P 1'
#
loop_
_entity.id
_entity.type
_entity.pdbx_description
1 polymer ?
#
loop_
_entity_poly.entity_id
_entity_poly.type
_entity_poly.pdbx_seq_one_letter_code
_entity_poly.pdbx_strand_id
1 'polypeptide(L)'
;MERLDKILAGTGRWSRREVKELVRQGRVTLDGAPAASPEQKLEPTAADIRVDGEPVAYRRFTYILLHKPAGVLSAVEDSRQKTVLDLLPLELRKQGLSPVGRLDKDTEGLLLLTNDGALTHRLLTPKNHVDKVYYARTEGTPTAEDAARLAQGITLPDGLRCLPAELKICGEGEVHLTLREGKFHQAKRMLAACGTPVVYLKRLSMGPLMLENTLPAGNFRHLTEAEIDGLRRAAGLVEADCQKKDNNFC
;
A
#
# COMPACT_ATOMS: atom_id res chain seq x y z
N MET A 1 -17.17 -16.40 -6.76
CA MET A 1 -16.66 -17.35 -7.78
C MET A 1 -15.79 -16.63 -8.79
N GLU A 2 -14.59 -17.13 -9.06
CA GLU A 2 -13.64 -16.59 -10.04
C GLU A 2 -13.25 -17.66 -11.07
N ARG A 3 -12.78 -17.24 -12.24
CA ARG A 3 -12.31 -18.19 -13.27
C ARG A 3 -10.94 -18.76 -12.87
N LEU A 4 -10.72 -20.06 -13.13
CA LEU A 4 -9.49 -20.77 -12.83
C LEU A 4 -8.26 -20.12 -13.48
N ASP A 5 -8.38 -19.71 -14.76
CA ASP A 5 -7.28 -19.03 -15.47
C ASP A 5 -6.91 -17.68 -14.83
N LYS A 6 -7.89 -16.95 -14.27
CA LYS A 6 -7.65 -15.71 -13.55
C LYS A 6 -6.98 -15.97 -12.19
N ILE A 7 -7.44 -17.00 -11.47
CA ILE A 7 -6.89 -17.41 -10.17
C ILE A 7 -5.41 -17.76 -10.32
N LEU A 8 -5.09 -18.70 -11.20
CA LEU A 8 -3.71 -19.16 -11.40
C LEU A 8 -2.79 -18.07 -11.96
N ALA A 9 -3.27 -17.26 -12.92
CA ALA A 9 -2.48 -16.13 -13.42
C ALA A 9 -2.28 -15.05 -12.34
N GLY A 10 -3.25 -14.87 -11.44
CA GLY A 10 -3.17 -13.93 -10.32
C GLY A 10 -2.06 -14.25 -9.32
N THR A 11 -1.53 -15.47 -9.29
CA THR A 11 -0.37 -15.85 -8.49
C THR A 11 0.95 -15.27 -9.02
N GLY A 12 0.98 -14.79 -10.27
CA GLY A 12 2.19 -14.31 -10.95
C GLY A 12 3.12 -15.43 -11.48
N ARG A 13 2.82 -16.70 -11.17
CA ARG A 13 3.64 -17.86 -11.62
C ARG A 13 3.44 -18.18 -13.09
N TRP A 14 2.21 -18.01 -13.60
CA TRP A 14 1.82 -18.34 -14.96
C TRP A 14 1.07 -17.20 -15.63
N SER A 15 1.21 -17.06 -16.95
CA SER A 15 0.31 -16.26 -17.76
C SER A 15 -1.01 -17.02 -18.02
N ARG A 16 -2.06 -16.34 -18.41
CA ARG A 16 -3.33 -17.00 -18.79
C ARG A 16 -3.17 -17.99 -19.93
N ARG A 17 -2.21 -17.76 -20.85
CA ARG A 17 -1.90 -18.67 -21.95
C ARG A 17 -1.27 -19.95 -21.43
N GLU A 18 -0.31 -19.85 -20.51
CA GLU A 18 0.30 -21.01 -19.88
C GLU A 18 -0.71 -21.80 -19.04
N VAL A 19 -1.62 -21.14 -18.31
CA VAL A 19 -2.70 -21.82 -17.58
C VAL A 19 -3.60 -22.64 -18.50
N LYS A 20 -3.96 -22.10 -19.67
CA LYS A 20 -4.77 -22.84 -20.67
C LYS A 20 -4.03 -24.11 -21.12
N GLU A 21 -2.73 -24.03 -21.34
CA GLU A 21 -1.92 -25.16 -21.74
C GLU A 21 -1.78 -26.20 -20.61
N LEU A 22 -1.57 -25.77 -19.36
CA LEU A 22 -1.54 -26.64 -18.19
C LEU A 22 -2.83 -27.43 -17.99
N VAL A 23 -3.99 -26.76 -18.15
CA VAL A 23 -5.30 -27.41 -18.05
C VAL A 23 -5.49 -28.41 -19.18
N ARG A 24 -5.12 -28.05 -20.42
CA ARG A 24 -5.21 -28.96 -21.60
C ARG A 24 -4.34 -30.22 -21.41
N GLN A 25 -3.22 -30.10 -20.74
CA GLN A 25 -2.32 -31.21 -20.43
C GLN A 25 -2.74 -32.03 -19.21
N GLY A 26 -3.85 -31.69 -18.55
CA GLY A 26 -4.32 -32.38 -17.33
C GLY A 26 -3.44 -32.15 -16.09
N ARG A 27 -2.56 -31.13 -16.10
CA ARG A 27 -1.61 -30.80 -15.01
C ARG A 27 -2.24 -29.98 -13.89
N VAL A 28 -3.49 -29.53 -14.06
CA VAL A 28 -4.22 -28.78 -13.04
C VAL A 28 -5.32 -29.65 -12.47
N THR A 29 -5.36 -29.81 -11.15
CA THR A 29 -6.44 -30.50 -10.45
C THR A 29 -7.18 -29.58 -9.51
N LEU A 30 -8.47 -29.85 -9.34
CA LEU A 30 -9.38 -29.20 -8.41
C LEU A 30 -10.01 -30.29 -7.54
N ASP A 31 -9.80 -30.22 -6.23
CA ASP A 31 -10.30 -31.22 -5.27
C ASP A 31 -9.95 -32.67 -5.68
N GLY A 32 -8.74 -32.84 -6.23
CA GLY A 32 -8.20 -34.14 -6.68
C GLY A 32 -8.62 -34.59 -8.08
N ALA A 33 -9.56 -33.90 -8.76
CA ALA A 33 -9.97 -34.21 -10.12
C ALA A 33 -9.34 -33.24 -11.14
N PRO A 34 -9.04 -33.68 -12.38
CA PRO A 34 -8.54 -32.78 -13.43
C PRO A 34 -9.53 -31.63 -13.70
N ALA A 35 -9.01 -30.42 -13.84
CA ALA A 35 -9.82 -29.26 -14.17
C ALA A 35 -10.49 -29.40 -15.56
N ALA A 36 -11.80 -29.19 -15.64
CA ALA A 36 -12.57 -29.37 -16.86
C ALA A 36 -12.27 -28.29 -17.92
N SER A 37 -12.03 -27.07 -17.51
CA SER A 37 -11.65 -25.98 -18.43
C SER A 37 -10.95 -24.84 -17.69
N PRO A 38 -10.09 -24.04 -18.37
CA PRO A 38 -9.47 -22.86 -17.78
C PRO A 38 -10.48 -21.76 -17.40
N GLU A 39 -11.66 -21.74 -18.03
CA GLU A 39 -12.78 -20.83 -17.76
C GLU A 39 -13.66 -21.27 -16.60
N GLN A 40 -13.47 -22.47 -16.07
CA GLN A 40 -14.26 -22.99 -14.95
C GLN A 40 -14.25 -22.02 -13.78
N LYS A 41 -15.43 -21.69 -13.25
CA LYS A 41 -15.61 -20.80 -12.11
C LYS A 41 -15.65 -21.60 -10.82
N LEU A 42 -14.85 -21.18 -9.84
CA LEU A 42 -14.78 -21.82 -8.52
C LEU A 42 -14.66 -20.74 -7.44
N GLU A 43 -14.87 -21.15 -6.19
CA GLU A 43 -14.55 -20.32 -5.03
C GLU A 43 -13.13 -20.63 -4.59
N PRO A 44 -12.18 -19.67 -4.77
CA PRO A 44 -10.75 -19.95 -4.60
C PRO A 44 -10.36 -20.39 -3.19
N THR A 45 -11.11 -19.97 -2.17
CA THR A 45 -10.85 -20.26 -0.76
C THR A 45 -11.40 -21.63 -0.33
N ALA A 46 -12.28 -22.24 -1.12
CA ALA A 46 -12.93 -23.50 -0.82
C ALA A 46 -12.37 -24.68 -1.65
N ALA A 47 -11.65 -24.42 -2.73
CA ALA A 47 -11.14 -25.46 -3.63
C ALA A 47 -9.66 -25.76 -3.37
N ASP A 48 -9.28 -27.03 -3.32
CA ASP A 48 -7.88 -27.49 -3.35
C ASP A 48 -7.35 -27.44 -4.80
N ILE A 49 -6.68 -26.35 -5.14
CA ILE A 49 -6.13 -26.15 -6.47
C ILE A 49 -4.67 -26.63 -6.48
N ARG A 50 -4.34 -27.56 -7.38
CA ARG A 50 -2.96 -28.02 -7.55
C ARG A 50 -2.50 -27.93 -8.99
N VAL A 51 -1.21 -27.65 -9.17
CA VAL A 51 -0.53 -27.71 -10.47
C VAL A 51 0.66 -28.67 -10.30
N ASP A 52 0.73 -29.69 -11.14
CA ASP A 52 1.73 -30.79 -11.05
C ASP A 52 1.74 -31.47 -9.67
N GLY A 53 0.59 -31.56 -9.01
CA GLY A 53 0.45 -32.11 -7.66
C GLY A 53 0.78 -31.14 -6.53
N GLU A 54 1.41 -30.01 -6.82
CA GLU A 54 1.77 -28.99 -5.83
C GLU A 54 0.61 -28.02 -5.54
N PRO A 55 0.27 -27.77 -4.27
CA PRO A 55 -0.82 -26.86 -3.90
C PRO A 55 -0.50 -25.43 -4.32
N VAL A 56 -1.50 -24.74 -4.84
CA VAL A 56 -1.42 -23.34 -5.24
C VAL A 56 -2.15 -22.48 -4.23
N ALA A 57 -1.38 -21.77 -3.39
CA ALA A 57 -1.95 -20.76 -2.51
C ALA A 57 -2.41 -19.55 -3.34
N TYR A 58 -3.71 -19.27 -3.33
CA TYR A 58 -4.28 -18.11 -3.98
C TYR A 58 -4.73 -17.09 -2.93
N ARG A 59 -4.34 -15.84 -3.15
CA ARG A 59 -4.88 -14.68 -2.44
C ARG A 59 -5.45 -13.71 -3.47
N ARG A 60 -6.70 -13.33 -3.30
CA ARG A 60 -7.38 -12.38 -4.19
C ARG A 60 -6.66 -11.04 -4.29
N PHE A 61 -6.14 -10.59 -3.15
CA PHE A 61 -5.37 -9.35 -3.05
C PHE A 61 -4.04 -9.62 -2.35
N THR A 62 -3.01 -8.93 -2.82
CA THR A 62 -1.68 -8.94 -2.23
C THR A 62 -1.41 -7.57 -1.60
N TYR A 63 -0.84 -7.58 -0.41
CA TYR A 63 -0.50 -6.36 0.33
C TYR A 63 0.96 -6.45 0.79
N ILE A 64 1.75 -5.49 0.34
CA ILE A 64 3.20 -5.42 0.59
C ILE A 64 3.52 -4.11 1.29
N LEU A 65 4.18 -4.18 2.45
CA LEU A 65 4.86 -3.06 3.05
C LEU A 65 6.28 -3.03 2.50
N LEU A 66 6.61 -1.98 1.76
CA LEU A 66 7.94 -1.73 1.22
C LEU A 66 8.59 -0.59 2.02
N HIS A 67 9.83 -0.78 2.48
CA HIS A 67 10.67 0.34 2.89
C HIS A 67 11.32 0.94 1.63
N LYS A 68 10.64 1.92 1.03
CA LYS A 68 11.12 2.57 -0.18
C LYS A 68 12.45 3.28 0.09
N PRO A 69 13.53 3.00 -0.66
CA PRO A 69 14.76 3.76 -0.59
C PRO A 69 14.65 5.07 -1.40
N ALA A 70 15.55 6.01 -1.15
CA ALA A 70 15.75 7.16 -2.03
C ALA A 70 16.21 6.71 -3.43
N GLY A 71 16.01 7.56 -4.44
CA GLY A 71 16.44 7.33 -5.81
C GLY A 71 15.51 6.50 -6.68
N VAL A 72 14.41 5.95 -6.13
CA VAL A 72 13.46 5.07 -6.82
C VAL A 72 12.09 5.76 -6.97
N LEU A 73 11.44 5.59 -8.13
CA LEU A 73 10.14 6.19 -8.42
C LEU A 73 8.99 5.38 -7.79
N SER A 74 8.01 6.06 -7.21
CA SER A 74 6.73 5.47 -6.80
C SER A 74 5.79 5.31 -8.01
N ALA A 75 6.18 4.44 -8.93
CA ALA A 75 5.45 4.12 -10.16
C ALA A 75 5.42 2.61 -10.38
N VAL A 76 4.51 2.14 -11.24
CA VAL A 76 4.44 0.72 -11.67
C VAL A 76 5.56 0.41 -12.63
N GLU A 77 5.79 1.30 -13.60
CA GLU A 77 6.83 1.17 -14.62
C GLU A 77 7.34 2.55 -15.02
N ASP A 78 8.58 2.61 -15.49
CA ASP A 78 9.19 3.79 -16.11
C ASP A 78 10.27 3.33 -17.11
N SER A 79 10.36 3.98 -18.26
CA SER A 79 11.28 3.59 -19.33
C SER A 79 12.74 3.96 -19.07
N ARG A 80 13.02 4.82 -18.09
CA ARG A 80 14.35 5.43 -17.86
C ARG A 80 14.86 5.25 -16.42
N GLN A 81 13.95 5.06 -15.48
CA GLN A 81 14.29 5.09 -14.07
C GLN A 81 13.72 3.87 -13.33
N LYS A 82 14.47 3.40 -12.34
CA LYS A 82 14.03 2.30 -11.48
C LYS A 82 12.79 2.69 -10.68
N THR A 83 11.81 1.80 -10.65
CA THR A 83 10.55 1.96 -9.92
C THR A 83 10.50 1.11 -8.67
N VAL A 84 9.52 1.33 -7.80
CA VAL A 84 9.29 0.53 -6.60
C VAL A 84 8.94 -0.91 -6.93
N LEU A 85 8.35 -1.19 -8.10
CA LEU A 85 8.05 -2.56 -8.55
C LEU A 85 9.33 -3.31 -8.92
N ASP A 86 10.38 -2.61 -9.38
CA ASP A 86 11.68 -3.22 -9.71
C ASP A 86 12.44 -3.74 -8.49
N LEU A 87 12.01 -3.39 -7.29
CA LEU A 87 12.54 -3.93 -6.04
C LEU A 87 11.93 -5.28 -5.66
N LEU A 88 10.84 -5.69 -6.33
CA LEU A 88 10.11 -6.92 -6.02
C LEU A 88 10.56 -8.07 -6.93
N PRO A 89 10.44 -9.33 -6.49
CA PRO A 89 10.57 -10.51 -7.33
C PRO A 89 9.57 -10.48 -8.50
N LEU A 90 9.94 -11.13 -9.61
CA LEU A 90 9.16 -11.14 -10.85
C LEU A 90 7.72 -11.65 -10.65
N GLU A 91 7.52 -12.63 -9.79
CA GLU A 91 6.20 -13.19 -9.48
C GLU A 91 5.27 -12.14 -8.85
N LEU A 92 5.76 -11.31 -7.92
CA LEU A 92 4.99 -10.24 -7.32
C LEU A 92 4.71 -9.10 -8.32
N ARG A 93 5.67 -8.77 -9.18
CA ARG A 93 5.46 -7.74 -10.23
C ARG A 93 4.29 -8.10 -11.16
N LYS A 94 4.12 -9.39 -11.48
CA LYS A 94 3.04 -9.88 -12.36
C LYS A 94 1.66 -9.89 -11.70
N GLN A 95 1.56 -9.65 -10.40
CA GLN A 95 0.28 -9.65 -9.67
C GLN A 95 -0.52 -8.34 -9.81
N GLY A 96 -0.07 -7.39 -10.63
CA GLY A 96 -0.77 -6.14 -10.86
C GLY A 96 -0.73 -5.19 -9.66
N LEU A 97 0.33 -5.25 -8.86
CA LEU A 97 0.54 -4.36 -7.73
C LEU A 97 0.76 -2.91 -8.18
N SER A 98 0.27 -1.98 -7.40
CA SER A 98 0.52 -0.55 -7.57
C SER A 98 0.76 0.12 -6.21
N PRO A 99 1.51 1.23 -6.16
CA PRO A 99 1.73 1.95 -4.92
C PRO A 99 0.46 2.67 -4.44
N VAL A 100 0.18 2.58 -3.15
CA VAL A 100 -0.90 3.32 -2.48
C VAL A 100 -0.40 4.72 -2.16
N GLY A 101 -0.66 5.64 -3.07
CA GLY A 101 -0.09 6.98 -3.06
C GLY A 101 1.37 6.98 -3.52
N ARG A 102 2.01 8.12 -3.36
CA ARG A 102 3.37 8.33 -3.87
C ARG A 102 4.25 8.94 -2.80
N LEU A 103 5.49 8.53 -2.76
CA LEU A 103 6.61 9.23 -2.13
C LEU A 103 7.47 9.81 -3.25
N ASP A 104 8.04 10.97 -3.02
CA ASP A 104 8.97 11.59 -3.95
C ASP A 104 10.17 10.67 -4.19
N LYS A 105 10.90 10.88 -5.28
CA LYS A 105 12.05 10.06 -5.64
C LYS A 105 13.11 9.99 -4.52
N ASP A 106 13.37 11.12 -3.89
CA ASP A 106 14.34 11.28 -2.79
C ASP A 106 13.77 11.01 -1.39
N THR A 107 12.44 10.82 -1.27
CA THR A 107 11.78 10.50 0.00
C THR A 107 11.82 8.99 0.24
N GLU A 108 12.17 8.61 1.47
CA GLU A 108 12.25 7.24 1.92
C GLU A 108 11.02 6.81 2.75
N GLY A 109 10.97 5.55 3.13
CA GLY A 109 10.08 5.06 4.17
C GLY A 109 8.97 4.17 3.70
N LEU A 110 7.93 4.06 4.52
CA LEU A 110 6.81 3.16 4.32
C LEU A 110 6.04 3.47 3.04
N LEU A 111 5.98 2.51 2.13
CA LEU A 111 5.11 2.53 0.97
C LEU A 111 4.31 1.22 0.90
N LEU A 112 2.99 1.33 0.92
CA LEU A 112 2.10 0.20 0.71
C LEU A 112 1.96 -0.06 -0.80
N LEU A 113 2.11 -1.32 -1.22
CA LEU A 113 1.83 -1.78 -2.58
C LEU A 113 0.70 -2.81 -2.52
N THR A 114 -0.29 -2.70 -3.40
CA THR A 114 -1.40 -3.64 -3.47
C THR A 114 -2.09 -3.62 -4.83
N ASN A 115 -2.82 -4.69 -5.14
CA ASN A 115 -3.77 -4.78 -6.26
C ASN A 115 -5.23 -4.59 -5.81
N ASP A 116 -5.47 -4.23 -4.53
CA ASP A 116 -6.80 -3.85 -4.02
C ASP A 116 -7.10 -2.37 -4.32
N GLY A 117 -7.69 -2.12 -5.48
CA GLY A 117 -8.04 -0.77 -5.92
C GLY A 117 -9.08 -0.09 -5.02
N ALA A 118 -10.00 -0.85 -4.45
CA ALA A 118 -11.03 -0.31 -3.56
C ALA A 118 -10.42 0.24 -2.25
N LEU A 119 -9.53 -0.54 -1.64
CA LEU A 119 -8.79 -0.11 -0.46
C LEU A 119 -7.88 1.09 -0.79
N THR A 120 -7.15 1.03 -1.92
CA THR A 120 -6.28 2.12 -2.38
C THR A 120 -7.03 3.44 -2.48
N HIS A 121 -8.17 3.44 -3.17
CA HIS A 121 -9.00 4.63 -3.32
C HIS A 121 -9.44 5.20 -1.97
N ARG A 122 -9.88 4.35 -1.05
CA ARG A 122 -10.32 4.77 0.29
C ARG A 122 -9.17 5.35 1.13
N LEU A 123 -8.01 4.71 1.14
CA LEU A 123 -6.83 5.17 1.90
C LEU A 123 -6.29 6.52 1.41
N LEU A 124 -6.46 6.83 0.12
CA LEU A 124 -5.98 8.07 -0.49
C LEU A 124 -7.00 9.20 -0.45
N THR A 125 -8.27 8.90 -0.25
CA THR A 125 -9.33 9.90 -0.20
C THR A 125 -9.19 10.74 1.08
N PRO A 126 -9.02 12.08 1.00
CA PRO A 126 -8.81 12.94 2.18
C PRO A 126 -9.96 12.86 3.19
N LYS A 127 -11.18 12.56 2.74
CA LYS A 127 -12.39 12.38 3.54
C LYS A 127 -12.25 11.31 4.64
N ASN A 128 -11.38 10.32 4.44
CA ASN A 128 -11.19 9.23 5.40
C ASN A 128 -10.12 9.55 6.46
N HIS A 129 -9.47 10.71 6.35
CA HIS A 129 -8.49 11.21 7.34
C HIS A 129 -7.41 10.21 7.76
N VAL A 130 -6.93 9.39 6.82
CA VAL A 130 -5.86 8.42 7.10
C VAL A 130 -4.54 9.16 7.28
N ASP A 131 -4.07 9.17 8.52
CA ASP A 131 -2.84 9.86 8.91
C ASP A 131 -1.61 9.25 8.23
N LYS A 132 -0.69 10.11 7.83
CA LYS A 132 0.63 9.77 7.30
C LYS A 132 1.65 10.55 8.08
N VAL A 133 2.45 9.84 8.88
CA VAL A 133 3.47 10.47 9.72
C VAL A 133 4.81 10.43 9.01
N TYR A 134 5.43 11.60 8.92
CA TYR A 134 6.75 11.77 8.33
C TYR A 134 7.74 12.24 9.38
N TYR A 135 8.91 11.64 9.42
CA TYR A 135 10.09 12.21 10.05
C TYR A 135 10.81 13.07 9.02
N ALA A 136 11.17 14.28 9.40
CA ALA A 136 11.98 15.16 8.58
C ALA A 136 13.16 15.72 9.35
N ARG A 137 14.28 15.87 8.66
CA ARG A 137 15.36 16.79 9.08
C ARG A 137 15.29 18.04 8.23
N THR A 138 15.46 19.18 8.87
CA THR A 138 15.27 20.51 8.27
C THR A 138 16.51 21.38 8.46
N GLU A 139 16.69 22.36 7.59
CA GLU A 139 17.61 23.49 7.83
C GLU A 139 16.96 24.43 8.84
N GLY A 140 17.50 24.48 10.06
CA GLY A 140 16.88 25.16 11.19
C GLY A 140 15.74 24.36 11.83
N THR A 141 15.22 24.88 12.93
CA THR A 141 14.14 24.24 13.70
C THR A 141 12.86 25.08 13.62
N PRO A 142 11.72 24.49 13.19
CA PRO A 142 10.44 25.18 13.24
C PRO A 142 10.10 25.59 14.68
N THR A 143 9.34 26.66 14.81
CA THR A 143 8.91 27.21 16.10
C THR A 143 7.56 26.61 16.54
N ALA A 144 7.19 26.85 17.80
CA ALA A 144 5.85 26.52 18.30
C ALA A 144 4.76 27.31 17.55
N GLU A 145 5.07 28.53 17.08
CA GLU A 145 4.15 29.33 16.26
C GLU A 145 3.93 28.70 14.88
N ASP A 146 4.98 28.16 14.27
CA ASP A 146 4.86 27.39 13.02
C ASP A 146 3.97 26.15 13.21
N ALA A 147 4.14 25.43 14.32
CA ALA A 147 3.29 24.29 14.63
C ALA A 147 1.82 24.70 14.80
N ALA A 148 1.54 25.80 15.49
CA ALA A 148 0.19 26.34 15.65
C ALA A 148 -0.41 26.78 14.30
N ARG A 149 0.39 27.38 13.43
CA ARG A 149 0.00 27.77 12.07
C ARG A 149 -0.34 26.55 11.20
N LEU A 150 0.48 25.52 11.21
CA LEU A 150 0.23 24.29 10.48
C LEU A 150 -1.01 23.55 10.98
N ALA A 151 -1.28 23.59 12.28
CA ALA A 151 -2.46 22.98 12.90
C ALA A 151 -3.79 23.61 12.45
N GLN A 152 -3.75 24.86 11.95
CA GLN A 152 -4.92 25.54 11.36
C GLN A 152 -5.05 25.31 9.85
N GLY A 153 -4.03 24.69 9.24
CA GLY A 153 -3.87 24.61 7.79
C GLY A 153 -3.25 25.89 7.23
N ILE A 154 -2.53 25.75 6.13
CA ILE A 154 -1.83 26.89 5.48
C ILE A 154 -2.17 26.97 4.01
N THR A 155 -2.06 28.20 3.47
CA THR A 155 -2.02 28.43 2.04
C THR A 155 -0.57 28.64 1.63
N LEU A 156 -0.08 27.81 0.70
CA LEU A 156 1.27 27.91 0.18
C LEU A 156 1.42 29.09 -0.78
N PRO A 157 2.66 29.54 -1.09
CA PRO A 157 2.89 30.70 -1.93
C PRO A 157 2.23 30.67 -3.31
N ASP A 158 2.01 29.48 -3.87
CA ASP A 158 1.31 29.27 -5.14
C ASP A 158 -0.22 29.22 -5.03
N GLY A 159 -0.78 29.52 -3.86
CA GLY A 159 -2.20 29.52 -3.60
C GLY A 159 -2.77 28.14 -3.19
N LEU A 160 -1.96 27.09 -3.12
CA LEU A 160 -2.42 25.76 -2.72
C LEU A 160 -2.77 25.75 -1.23
N ARG A 161 -4.06 25.54 -0.91
CA ARG A 161 -4.51 25.35 0.49
C ARG A 161 -4.17 23.95 0.96
N CYS A 162 -3.49 23.84 2.11
CA CYS A 162 -3.21 22.59 2.79
C CYS A 162 -4.16 22.43 3.98
N LEU A 163 -4.63 21.18 4.18
CA LEU A 163 -5.42 20.82 5.37
C LEU A 163 -4.57 20.99 6.64
N PRO A 164 -5.23 21.10 7.81
CA PRO A 164 -4.57 21.05 9.11
C PRO A 164 -3.57 19.89 9.21
N ALA A 165 -2.38 20.19 9.70
CA ALA A 165 -1.30 19.22 9.89
C ALA A 165 -0.70 19.37 11.28
N GLU A 166 -0.37 18.26 11.93
CA GLU A 166 0.28 18.27 13.24
C GLU A 166 1.80 18.25 13.04
N LEU A 167 2.48 19.23 13.63
CA LEU A 167 3.94 19.32 13.68
C LEU A 167 4.42 19.12 15.10
N LYS A 168 5.23 18.07 15.31
CA LYS A 168 5.91 17.80 16.59
C LYS A 168 7.41 18.02 16.40
N ILE A 169 7.98 18.95 17.17
CA ILE A 169 9.42 19.19 17.20
C ILE A 169 10.04 18.13 18.11
N CYS A 170 11.01 17.38 17.60
CA CYS A 170 11.64 16.24 18.29
C CYS A 170 13.07 16.56 18.75
N GLY A 171 13.72 17.54 18.12
CA GLY A 171 15.08 17.96 18.40
C GLY A 171 15.46 19.13 17.50
N GLU A 172 16.70 19.55 17.55
CA GLU A 172 17.24 20.59 16.68
C GLU A 172 17.20 20.11 15.22
N GLY A 173 16.40 20.80 14.39
CA GLY A 173 16.20 20.42 13.00
C GLY A 173 15.51 19.07 12.78
N GLU A 174 14.91 18.46 13.80
CA GLU A 174 14.20 17.19 13.69
C GLU A 174 12.73 17.33 14.05
N VAL A 175 11.85 16.89 13.16
CA VAL A 175 10.41 17.00 13.34
C VAL A 175 9.65 15.76 12.88
N HIS A 176 8.48 15.54 13.49
CA HIS A 176 7.44 14.69 12.93
C HIS A 176 6.32 15.56 12.36
N LEU A 177 5.92 15.30 11.12
CA LEU A 177 4.81 15.96 10.46
C LEU A 177 3.74 14.95 10.11
N THR A 178 2.52 15.14 10.63
CA THR A 178 1.36 14.28 10.34
C THR A 178 0.45 14.97 9.32
N LEU A 179 0.22 14.30 8.19
CA LEU A 179 -0.62 14.76 7.09
C LEU A 179 -1.81 13.84 6.87
N ARG A 180 -2.98 14.40 6.53
CA ARG A 180 -4.23 13.66 6.19
C ARG A 180 -4.56 13.68 4.70
N GLU A 181 -3.74 14.29 3.90
CA GLU A 181 -3.82 14.38 2.44
C GLU A 181 -2.45 14.10 1.82
N GLY A 182 -2.32 14.19 0.50
CA GLY A 182 -1.07 13.91 -0.20
C GLY A 182 -0.92 14.75 -1.47
N LYS A 183 -0.75 16.06 -1.32
CA LYS A 183 -0.50 16.98 -2.45
C LYS A 183 0.96 16.92 -2.88
N PHE A 184 1.23 17.44 -4.07
CA PHE A 184 2.58 17.43 -4.65
C PHE A 184 3.60 18.09 -3.72
N HIS A 185 4.62 17.32 -3.30
CA HIS A 185 5.70 17.69 -2.38
C HIS A 185 5.22 18.38 -1.09
N GLN A 186 4.02 18.01 -0.58
CA GLN A 186 3.32 18.77 0.45
C GLN A 186 4.15 18.93 1.72
N ALA A 187 4.73 17.86 2.26
CA ALA A 187 5.53 17.92 3.49
C ALA A 187 6.71 18.90 3.36
N LYS A 188 7.44 18.82 2.23
CA LYS A 188 8.58 19.71 1.94
C LYS A 188 8.15 21.16 1.82
N ARG A 189 7.05 21.39 1.11
CA ARG A 189 6.55 22.75 0.86
C ARG A 189 5.98 23.42 2.11
N MET A 190 5.31 22.63 2.97
CA MET A 190 4.79 23.16 4.23
C MET A 190 5.93 23.55 5.18
N LEU A 191 6.96 22.72 5.33
CA LEU A 191 8.13 23.04 6.17
C LEU A 191 8.96 24.19 5.58
N ALA A 192 9.12 24.26 4.25
CA ALA A 192 9.75 25.39 3.60
C ALA A 192 8.98 26.72 3.82
N ALA A 193 7.64 26.68 3.88
CA ALA A 193 6.82 27.83 4.20
C ALA A 193 6.94 28.30 5.68
N CYS A 194 7.52 27.45 6.55
CA CYS A 194 7.95 27.78 7.89
C CYS A 194 9.40 28.30 7.96
N GLY A 195 10.07 28.50 6.79
CA GLY A 195 11.48 28.90 6.76
C GLY A 195 12.47 27.80 7.08
N THR A 196 12.02 26.55 7.13
CA THR A 196 12.83 25.38 7.53
C THR A 196 12.80 24.32 6.42
N PRO A 197 13.54 24.50 5.30
CA PRO A 197 13.56 23.55 4.19
C PRO A 197 13.97 22.14 4.63
N VAL A 198 13.36 21.14 3.99
CA VAL A 198 13.63 19.73 4.30
C VAL A 198 14.92 19.27 3.62
N VAL A 199 15.85 18.71 4.39
CA VAL A 199 17.07 18.07 3.89
C VAL A 199 16.97 16.54 3.86
N TYR A 200 16.09 15.96 4.67
CA TYR A 200 15.78 14.52 4.66
C TYR A 200 14.32 14.28 5.01
N LEU A 201 13.66 13.34 4.32
CA LEU A 201 12.26 13.01 4.56
C LEU A 201 12.05 11.50 4.51
N LYS A 202 11.40 10.97 5.55
CA LYS A 202 11.06 9.55 5.65
C LYS A 202 9.64 9.38 6.17
N ARG A 203 8.80 8.61 5.46
CA ARG A 203 7.47 8.27 5.97
C ARG A 203 7.57 7.11 6.95
N LEU A 204 7.14 7.35 8.18
CA LEU A 204 7.18 6.38 9.28
C LEU A 204 5.92 5.52 9.34
N SER A 205 4.76 6.11 9.03
CA SER A 205 3.48 5.38 9.11
C SER A 205 2.46 5.83 8.08
N MET A 206 1.46 4.97 7.87
CA MET A 206 0.25 5.26 7.09
C MET A 206 -0.95 4.57 7.75
N GLY A 207 -1.83 5.34 8.38
CA GLY A 207 -2.88 4.80 9.22
C GLY A 207 -2.29 3.90 10.32
N PRO A 208 -2.80 2.66 10.48
CA PRO A 208 -2.30 1.75 11.50
C PRO A 208 -0.94 1.11 11.15
N LEU A 209 -0.46 1.22 9.90
CA LEU A 209 0.81 0.64 9.51
C LEU A 209 1.98 1.49 9.99
N MET A 210 2.95 0.84 10.60
CA MET A 210 4.21 1.44 11.04
C MET A 210 5.38 0.81 10.27
N LEU A 211 6.37 1.63 9.93
CA LEU A 211 7.62 1.13 9.39
C LEU A 211 8.48 0.58 10.52
N GLU A 212 8.80 -0.70 10.46
CA GLU A 212 9.65 -1.35 11.44
C GLU A 212 11.12 -0.96 11.24
N ASN A 213 11.81 -0.68 12.34
CA ASN A 213 13.25 -0.36 12.30
C ASN A 213 14.09 -1.54 11.78
N THR A 214 13.57 -2.76 11.90
CA THR A 214 14.22 -4.01 11.46
C THR A 214 14.09 -4.27 9.96
N LEU A 215 13.22 -3.54 9.23
CA LEU A 215 13.07 -3.69 7.79
C LEU A 215 14.04 -2.74 7.06
N PRO A 216 15.11 -3.24 6.43
CA PRO A 216 16.08 -2.39 5.75
C PRO A 216 15.48 -1.66 4.53
N ALA A 217 16.05 -0.51 4.16
CA ALA A 217 15.66 0.19 2.94
C ALA A 217 15.84 -0.68 1.69
N GLY A 218 14.85 -0.69 0.80
CA GLY A 218 14.78 -1.56 -0.37
C GLY A 218 14.14 -2.91 -0.12
N ASN A 219 13.94 -3.31 1.14
CA ASN A 219 13.29 -4.56 1.51
C ASN A 219 11.79 -4.38 1.71
N PHE A 220 11.09 -5.49 1.61
CA PHE A 220 9.64 -5.54 1.76
C PHE A 220 9.21 -6.76 2.57
N ARG A 221 7.97 -6.74 3.06
CA ARG A 221 7.27 -7.90 3.60
C ARG A 221 5.79 -7.88 3.23
N HIS A 222 5.16 -9.02 3.29
CA HIS A 222 3.70 -9.10 3.25
C HIS A 222 3.09 -8.51 4.53
N LEU A 223 1.89 -7.96 4.43
CA LEU A 223 1.10 -7.59 5.60
C LEU A 223 0.52 -8.83 6.27
N THR A 224 0.38 -8.76 7.59
CA THR A 224 -0.42 -9.70 8.37
C THR A 224 -1.91 -9.43 8.17
N GLU A 225 -2.77 -10.41 8.45
CA GLU A 225 -4.23 -10.22 8.40
C GLU A 225 -4.69 -9.11 9.35
N ALA A 226 -4.10 -9.01 10.53
CA ALA A 226 -4.41 -7.95 11.50
C ALA A 226 -4.10 -6.54 10.96
N GLU A 227 -3.01 -6.38 10.20
CA GLU A 227 -2.66 -5.11 9.55
C GLU A 227 -3.61 -4.79 8.40
N ILE A 228 -4.00 -5.79 7.60
CA ILE A 228 -4.98 -5.64 6.52
C ILE A 228 -6.33 -5.20 7.10
N ASP A 229 -6.80 -5.83 8.16
CA ASP A 229 -8.03 -5.47 8.86
C ASP A 229 -7.95 -4.06 9.48
N GLY A 230 -6.79 -3.70 10.04
CA GLY A 230 -6.52 -2.35 10.52
C GLY A 230 -6.66 -1.31 9.41
N LEU A 231 -6.08 -1.57 8.24
CA LEU A 231 -6.20 -0.70 7.07
C LEU A 231 -7.64 -0.59 6.57
N ARG A 232 -8.37 -1.69 6.52
CA ARG A 232 -9.79 -1.71 6.12
C ARG A 232 -10.65 -0.87 7.07
N ARG A 233 -10.44 -1.00 8.39
CA ARG A 233 -11.11 -0.15 9.39
C ARG A 233 -10.76 1.32 9.19
N ALA A 234 -9.49 1.66 9.04
CA ALA A 234 -9.05 3.04 8.81
C ALA A 234 -9.61 3.63 7.50
N ALA A 235 -9.84 2.79 6.49
CA ALA A 235 -10.43 3.15 5.20
C ALA A 235 -11.97 3.23 5.23
N GLY A 236 -12.61 2.93 6.36
CA GLY A 236 -14.07 2.84 6.46
C GLY A 236 -14.67 1.68 5.66
N LEU A 237 -13.88 0.63 5.38
CA LEU A 237 -14.32 -0.63 4.80
C LEU A 237 -14.52 -1.64 5.95
N VAL A 238 -15.48 -1.38 6.81
CA VAL A 238 -15.89 -2.34 7.86
C VAL A 238 -16.72 -3.42 7.16
N GLU A 239 -16.37 -4.69 7.35
CA GLU A 239 -17.26 -5.79 6.94
C GLU A 239 -18.58 -5.65 7.69
N ALA A 240 -19.67 -5.50 6.96
CA ALA A 240 -21.03 -5.52 7.49
C ALA A 240 -21.45 -6.96 7.77
N ASP A 241 -20.68 -7.71 8.60
CA ASP A 241 -21.00 -9.10 8.94
C ASP A 241 -20.50 -9.53 10.33
N CYS A 242 -20.92 -8.78 11.37
CA CYS A 242 -20.85 -9.33 12.73
C CYS A 242 -22.02 -8.91 13.63
N GLN A 243 -23.14 -8.38 13.11
CA GLN A 243 -24.31 -8.00 13.92
C GLN A 243 -25.65 -8.59 13.44
N LYS A 244 -25.65 -9.74 12.75
CA LYS A 244 -26.90 -10.45 12.39
C LYS A 244 -26.96 -11.89 12.87
N LYS A 245 -26.40 -12.21 14.05
CA LYS A 245 -26.58 -13.55 14.64
C LYS A 245 -27.03 -13.59 16.09
N ASP A 246 -27.49 -12.50 16.68
CA ASP A 246 -28.02 -12.53 18.06
C ASP A 246 -29.40 -11.89 18.19
N ASN A 247 -30.32 -12.13 17.26
CA ASN A 247 -31.74 -11.83 17.50
C ASN A 247 -32.65 -12.89 16.84
N ASN A 248 -32.55 -14.13 17.31
CA ASN A 248 -33.61 -15.12 17.11
C ASN A 248 -33.50 -16.19 18.17
N PHE A 249 -33.74 -15.85 19.42
CA PHE A 249 -34.24 -16.74 20.49
C PHE A 249 -35.11 -15.88 21.42
N CYS A 250 -36.38 -15.87 21.13
CA CYS A 250 -37.50 -15.80 22.07
C CYS A 250 -38.69 -16.49 21.40
#